data_14fa5af53f7ee808c80b04ac58a33684
#
_entry.id   14fa5af53f7ee808c80b04ac58a33684
#
_cell.length_a   1.000
_cell.length_b   1.000
_cell.length_c   1.000
_cell.angle_alpha   90.00
_cell.angle_beta   90.00
_cell.angle_gamma   90.00
#
_symmetry.space_group_name_H-M   'P 1'
#
loop_
_entity.id
_entity.type
_entity.pdbx_description
1 polymer ?
#
loop_
_entity_poly.entity_id
_entity_poly.type
_entity_poly.pdbx_seq_one_letter_code
_entity_poly.pdbx_strand_id
1 'polypeptide(L)'
;MIQNDLKWYEGNGFTETVLAAATEITALVEKYYEMTFDEMFICNVQRDGQEEYPSLWLFTEQDVVECKNFLTRVDIDIARYKGAVKYVNIMADKTDSLINPTQASTVRLSVSLVDDIKCYFDAKGANCQRLSEIAKHFLKEYKKGR
;
A
#
# COMPACT_ATOMS: atom_id res chain seq x y z
N MET A 1 -3.52 -8.79 10.55
CA MET A 1 -3.07 -7.88 11.64
C MET A 1 -1.83 -7.13 11.22
N ILE A 2 -1.79 -5.86 11.49
CA ILE A 2 -0.68 -4.99 11.06
C ILE A 2 0.67 -5.36 11.71
N GLN A 3 0.68 -5.98 12.89
CA GLN A 3 1.92 -6.43 13.53
C GLN A 3 2.66 -7.45 12.67
N ASN A 4 1.94 -8.32 11.99
CA ASN A 4 2.56 -9.29 11.08
C ASN A 4 3.15 -8.58 9.87
N ASP A 5 2.48 -7.55 9.37
CA ASP A 5 2.99 -6.73 8.27
C ASP A 5 4.28 -6.02 8.68
N LEU A 6 4.30 -5.42 9.86
CA LEU A 6 5.49 -4.74 10.37
C LEU A 6 6.69 -5.68 10.51
N LYS A 7 6.45 -6.90 11.00
CA LYS A 7 7.50 -7.92 11.09
C LYS A 7 8.03 -8.31 9.72
N TRP A 8 7.14 -8.43 8.75
CA TRP A 8 7.54 -8.76 7.38
C TRP A 8 8.44 -7.65 6.82
N TYR A 9 8.05 -6.38 6.98
CA TYR A 9 8.85 -5.25 6.51
C TYR A 9 10.21 -5.19 7.20
N GLU A 10 10.25 -5.43 8.51
CA GLU A 10 11.50 -5.49 9.26
C GLU A 10 12.43 -6.57 8.69
N GLY A 11 11.88 -7.77 8.43
CA GLY A 11 12.64 -8.89 7.89
C GLY A 11 13.09 -8.70 6.42
N ASN A 12 12.56 -7.69 5.73
CA ASN A 12 12.84 -7.43 4.32
C ASN A 12 13.56 -6.10 4.09
N GLY A 13 14.30 -5.63 5.08
CA GLY A 13 15.24 -4.53 4.91
C GLY A 13 14.67 -3.13 5.09
N PHE A 14 13.43 -2.99 5.53
CA PHE A 14 12.88 -1.68 5.85
C PHE A 14 13.50 -1.21 7.16
N THR A 15 13.97 0.04 7.18
CA THR A 15 14.72 0.56 8.31
C THR A 15 13.85 0.85 9.52
N GLU A 16 14.49 0.89 10.69
CA GLU A 16 13.81 1.23 11.94
C GLU A 16 13.10 2.59 11.86
N THR A 17 13.72 3.57 11.19
CA THR A 17 13.12 4.89 11.00
C THR A 17 11.80 4.81 10.27
N VAL A 18 11.74 4.06 9.17
CA VAL A 18 10.51 3.87 8.38
C VAL A 18 9.45 3.15 9.20
N LEU A 19 9.84 2.08 9.89
CA LEU A 19 8.91 1.27 10.68
C LEU A 19 8.35 2.04 11.88
N ALA A 20 9.18 2.84 12.53
CA ALA A 20 8.74 3.67 13.65
C ALA A 20 7.72 4.72 13.19
N ALA A 21 7.98 5.36 12.06
CA ALA A 21 7.04 6.33 11.49
C ALA A 21 5.72 5.68 11.10
N ALA A 22 5.79 4.49 10.49
CA ALA A 22 4.59 3.73 10.11
C ALA A 22 3.75 3.36 11.33
N THR A 23 4.40 2.90 12.40
CA THR A 23 3.74 2.53 13.65
C THR A 23 3.06 3.74 14.28
N GLU A 24 3.77 4.86 14.34
CA GLU A 24 3.27 6.09 14.95
C GLU A 24 2.04 6.63 14.23
N ILE A 25 2.10 6.74 12.89
CA ILE A 25 0.98 7.29 12.13
C ILE A 25 -0.21 6.34 12.13
N THR A 26 0.01 5.04 12.12
CA THR A 26 -1.06 4.06 12.22
C THR A 26 -1.82 4.21 13.54
N ALA A 27 -1.08 4.32 14.65
CA ALA A 27 -1.69 4.54 15.97
C ALA A 27 -2.50 5.83 16.02
N LEU A 28 -1.99 6.88 15.39
CA LEU A 28 -2.70 8.17 15.29
C LEU A 28 -4.03 8.01 14.56
N VAL A 29 -4.01 7.37 13.39
CA VAL A 29 -5.22 7.18 12.58
C VAL A 29 -6.24 6.31 13.31
N GLU A 30 -5.78 5.22 13.93
CA GLU A 30 -6.67 4.34 14.70
C GLU A 30 -7.38 5.09 15.82
N LYS A 31 -6.62 5.94 16.51
CA LYS A 31 -7.17 6.69 17.66
C LYS A 31 -8.14 7.78 17.22
N TYR A 32 -7.75 8.62 16.23
CA TYR A 32 -8.57 9.77 15.86
C TYR A 32 -9.79 9.42 15.03
N TYR A 33 -9.69 8.38 14.20
CA TYR A 33 -10.78 7.98 13.31
C TYR A 33 -11.52 6.74 13.81
N GLU A 34 -11.14 6.22 14.99
CA GLU A 34 -11.77 5.06 15.61
C GLU A 34 -11.84 3.87 14.66
N MET A 35 -10.74 3.61 13.96
CA MET A 35 -10.61 2.52 12.99
C MET A 35 -9.61 1.48 13.49
N THR A 36 -9.84 0.23 13.11
CA THR A 36 -8.89 -0.85 13.33
C THR A 36 -8.52 -1.41 11.97
N PHE A 37 -7.23 -1.47 11.69
CA PHE A 37 -6.75 -1.89 10.37
C PHE A 37 -6.34 -3.36 10.36
N ASP A 38 -6.69 -4.02 9.26
CA ASP A 38 -6.41 -5.43 9.03
C ASP A 38 -5.07 -5.62 8.32
N GLU A 39 -4.65 -4.63 7.53
CA GLU A 39 -3.50 -4.76 6.66
C GLU A 39 -2.83 -3.42 6.43
N MET A 40 -1.51 -3.46 6.25
CA MET A 40 -0.67 -2.29 5.98
C MET A 40 0.18 -2.55 4.74
N PHE A 41 0.32 -1.55 3.90
CA PHE A 41 1.24 -1.59 2.78
C PHE A 41 2.09 -0.32 2.75
N ILE A 42 3.41 -0.49 2.75
CA ILE A 42 4.35 0.64 2.64
C ILE A 42 4.85 0.69 1.20
N CYS A 43 4.53 1.78 0.50
CA CYS A 43 5.07 2.00 -0.83
C CYS A 43 6.57 2.26 -0.75
N ASN A 44 7.32 1.66 -1.65
CA ASN A 44 8.73 1.96 -1.79
C ASN A 44 9.09 2.03 -3.27
N VAL A 45 9.93 2.99 -3.62
CA VAL A 45 10.45 3.16 -4.98
C VAL A 45 11.92 3.48 -4.90
N GLN A 46 12.64 3.23 -5.99
CA GLN A 46 14.02 3.66 -6.10
C GLN A 46 14.08 4.81 -7.10
N ARG A 47 14.65 5.92 -6.68
CA ARG A 47 14.77 7.12 -7.51
C ARG A 47 16.16 7.71 -7.30
N ASP A 48 16.89 7.89 -8.40
CA ASP A 48 18.26 8.43 -8.36
C ASP A 48 19.18 7.66 -7.41
N GLY A 49 19.02 6.33 -7.37
CA GLY A 49 19.84 5.46 -6.53
C GLY A 49 19.46 5.43 -5.05
N GLN A 50 18.45 6.20 -4.66
CA GLN A 50 17.98 6.26 -3.28
C GLN A 50 16.59 5.64 -3.16
N GLU A 51 16.35 4.98 -2.05
CA GLU A 51 15.03 4.41 -1.75
C GLU A 51 14.15 5.49 -1.14
N GLU A 52 12.92 5.63 -1.67
CA GLU A 52 11.92 6.58 -1.21
C GLU A 52 10.68 5.83 -0.76
N TYR A 53 9.95 6.44 0.19
CA TYR A 53 8.74 5.87 0.77
C TYR A 53 7.61 6.90 0.67
N PRO A 54 6.97 7.01 -0.51
CA PRO A 54 6.00 8.10 -0.75
C PRO A 54 4.71 7.99 0.06
N SER A 55 4.25 6.78 0.37
CA SER A 55 2.98 6.61 1.08
C SER A 55 2.96 5.34 1.90
N LEU A 56 2.16 5.40 2.96
CA LEU A 56 1.74 4.24 3.73
C LEU A 56 0.24 4.07 3.51
N TRP A 57 -0.19 2.84 3.27
CA TRP A 57 -1.61 2.52 3.05
C TRP A 57 -2.09 1.57 4.14
N LEU A 58 -3.30 1.85 4.65
CA LEU A 58 -3.95 1.04 5.67
C LEU A 58 -5.31 0.59 5.15
N PHE A 59 -5.69 -0.65 5.45
CA PHE A 59 -6.90 -1.25 4.92
C PHE A 59 -7.80 -1.79 6.01
N THR A 60 -9.09 -1.51 5.88
CA THR A 60 -10.16 -2.28 6.52
C THR A 60 -10.87 -3.08 5.43
N GLU A 61 -11.91 -3.81 5.78
CA GLU A 61 -12.72 -4.52 4.77
C GLU A 61 -13.44 -3.56 3.82
N GLN A 62 -13.62 -2.30 4.21
CA GLN A 62 -14.41 -1.34 3.45
C GLN A 62 -13.63 -0.12 2.98
N ASP A 63 -12.65 0.30 3.75
CA ASP A 63 -11.98 1.56 3.55
C ASP A 63 -10.48 1.38 3.30
N VAL A 64 -9.93 2.32 2.54
CA VAL A 64 -8.50 2.43 2.33
C VAL A 64 -8.07 3.82 2.80
N VAL A 65 -6.95 3.86 3.52
CA VAL A 65 -6.39 5.10 4.06
C VAL A 65 -5.00 5.28 3.50
N GLU A 66 -4.75 6.44 2.90
CA GLU A 66 -3.41 6.81 2.44
C GLU A 66 -2.81 7.83 3.39
N CYS A 67 -1.63 7.53 3.89
CA CYS A 67 -0.83 8.45 4.69
C CYS A 67 0.32 8.93 3.81
N LYS A 68 0.16 10.10 3.20
CA LYS A 68 1.12 10.63 2.24
C LYS A 68 2.34 11.20 2.94
N ASN A 69 3.52 10.88 2.43
CA ASN A 69 4.79 11.41 2.96
C ASN A 69 4.90 11.21 4.48
N PHE A 70 4.52 10.04 4.94
CA PHE A 70 4.35 9.71 6.36
C PHE A 70 5.64 9.84 7.19
N LEU A 71 6.81 9.89 6.54
CA LEU A 71 8.08 10.11 7.24
C LEU A 71 8.27 11.54 7.71
N THR A 72 7.57 12.50 7.11
CA THR A 72 7.81 13.92 7.33
C THR A 72 6.58 14.71 7.77
N ARG A 73 5.37 14.16 7.60
CA ARG A 73 4.14 14.90 7.92
C ARG A 73 2.95 13.98 8.11
N VAL A 74 1.85 14.57 8.53
CA VAL A 74 0.55 13.90 8.65
C VAL A 74 -0.36 14.45 7.56
N ASP A 75 -0.65 13.63 6.56
CA ASP A 75 -1.50 14.00 5.43
C ASP A 75 -2.29 12.73 5.07
N ILE A 76 -3.56 12.67 5.49
CA ILE A 76 -4.34 11.45 5.51
C ILE A 76 -5.58 11.60 4.65
N ASP A 77 -5.74 10.70 3.67
CA ASP A 77 -6.95 10.58 2.87
C ASP A 77 -7.63 9.26 3.18
N ILE A 78 -8.93 9.29 3.37
CA ILE A 78 -9.74 8.10 3.65
C ILE A 78 -10.78 7.97 2.54
N ALA A 79 -10.86 6.78 1.94
CA ALA A 79 -11.84 6.50 0.90
C ALA A 79 -12.42 5.10 1.08
N ARG A 80 -13.68 4.94 0.67
CA ARG A 80 -14.31 3.63 0.63
C ARG A 80 -13.99 2.96 -0.69
N TYR A 81 -13.45 1.75 -0.66
CA TYR A 81 -13.19 0.99 -1.88
C TYR A 81 -14.19 -0.15 -2.10
N LYS A 82 -14.88 -0.60 -1.05
CA LYS A 82 -15.88 -1.66 -1.17
C LYS A 82 -17.04 -1.21 -2.03
N GLY A 83 -17.27 -1.94 -3.13
CA GLY A 83 -18.31 -1.60 -4.10
C GLY A 83 -18.04 -0.36 -4.93
N ALA A 84 -16.85 0.20 -4.85
CA ALA A 84 -16.54 1.49 -5.47
C ALA A 84 -15.41 1.44 -6.50
N VAL A 85 -14.86 0.27 -6.79
CA VAL A 85 -13.72 0.12 -7.70
C VAL A 85 -14.21 0.13 -9.15
N LYS A 86 -13.73 1.08 -9.95
CA LYS A 86 -14.10 1.25 -11.35
C LYS A 86 -13.01 0.80 -12.32
N TYR A 87 -11.75 0.85 -11.92
CA TYR A 87 -10.64 0.58 -12.81
C TYR A 87 -9.44 0.10 -12.01
N VAL A 88 -8.76 -0.92 -12.52
CA VAL A 88 -7.54 -1.44 -11.91
C VAL A 88 -6.50 -1.66 -13.01
N ASN A 89 -5.31 -1.14 -12.82
CA ASN A 89 -4.17 -1.38 -13.70
C ASN A 89 -2.99 -1.86 -12.87
N ILE A 90 -2.38 -2.95 -13.31
CA ILE A 90 -1.17 -3.49 -12.69
C ILE A 90 -0.07 -3.41 -13.75
N MET A 91 1.02 -2.72 -13.45
CA MET A 91 2.17 -2.60 -14.34
C MET A 91 3.40 -3.16 -13.63
N ALA A 92 3.99 -4.18 -14.23
CA ALA A 92 5.22 -4.80 -13.73
C ALA A 92 6.29 -4.69 -14.80
N ASP A 93 7.54 -4.57 -14.38
CA ASP A 93 8.67 -4.53 -15.31
C ASP A 93 8.85 -5.88 -16.03
N LYS A 94 8.55 -6.99 -15.34
CA LYS A 94 8.61 -8.34 -15.88
C LYS A 94 7.50 -9.20 -15.30
N THR A 95 7.13 -10.25 -16.02
CA THR A 95 6.11 -11.21 -15.57
C THR A 95 6.42 -11.78 -14.19
N ASP A 96 7.68 -12.15 -13.95
CA ASP A 96 8.08 -12.75 -12.69
C ASP A 96 8.02 -11.80 -11.51
N SER A 97 7.97 -10.49 -11.73
CA SER A 97 7.96 -9.50 -10.64
C SER A 97 6.73 -9.62 -9.75
N LEU A 98 5.65 -10.18 -10.26
CA LEU A 98 4.42 -10.39 -9.47
C LEU A 98 4.43 -11.70 -8.67
N ILE A 99 5.22 -12.68 -9.10
CA ILE A 99 5.18 -14.03 -8.54
C ILE A 99 6.46 -14.34 -7.75
N ASN A 100 7.59 -14.01 -8.30
CA ASN A 100 8.90 -14.33 -7.72
C ASN A 100 9.86 -13.16 -7.90
N PRO A 101 9.61 -12.02 -7.21
CA PRO A 101 10.39 -10.82 -7.44
C PRO A 101 11.84 -10.94 -7.01
N THR A 102 12.70 -10.21 -7.71
CA THR A 102 14.10 -10.01 -7.35
C THR A 102 14.25 -8.59 -6.76
N GLN A 103 15.44 -8.24 -6.32
CA GLN A 103 15.70 -6.89 -5.79
C GLN A 103 15.48 -5.79 -6.82
N ALA A 104 15.59 -6.11 -8.10
CA ALA A 104 15.40 -5.15 -9.19
C ALA A 104 13.95 -5.04 -9.67
N SER A 105 13.07 -5.91 -9.18
CA SER A 105 11.66 -5.92 -9.60
C SER A 105 10.95 -4.65 -9.19
N THR A 106 10.07 -4.16 -10.08
CA THR A 106 9.20 -3.01 -9.80
C THR A 106 7.79 -3.32 -10.25
N VAL A 107 6.81 -2.89 -9.45
CA VAL A 107 5.39 -3.03 -9.76
C VAL A 107 4.68 -1.75 -9.36
N ARG A 108 3.75 -1.32 -10.20
CA ARG A 108 2.85 -0.20 -9.91
C ARG A 108 1.42 -0.68 -10.04
N LEU A 109 0.60 -0.33 -9.06
CA LEU A 109 -0.83 -0.58 -9.07
C LEU A 109 -1.54 0.76 -9.09
N SER A 110 -2.46 0.93 -10.05
CA SER A 110 -3.30 2.13 -10.13
C SER A 110 -4.75 1.69 -10.02
N VAL A 111 -5.48 2.31 -9.12
CA VAL A 111 -6.89 2.00 -8.88
C VAL A 111 -7.69 3.28 -8.95
N SER A 112 -8.79 3.27 -9.70
CA SER A 112 -9.75 4.37 -9.71
C SER A 112 -11.03 3.92 -9.01
N LEU A 113 -11.46 4.72 -8.07
CA LEU A 113 -12.71 4.53 -7.35
C LEU A 113 -13.78 5.48 -7.91
N VAL A 114 -15.02 5.34 -7.47
CA VAL A 114 -16.09 6.27 -7.80
C VAL A 114 -15.69 7.69 -7.38
N ASP A 115 -16.28 8.70 -8.00
CA ASP A 115 -16.02 10.13 -7.73
C ASP A 115 -14.58 10.55 -8.07
N ASP A 116 -13.94 9.87 -9.04
CA ASP A 116 -12.60 10.19 -9.53
C ASP A 116 -11.49 10.11 -8.47
N ILE A 117 -11.72 9.33 -7.43
CA ILE A 117 -10.68 9.07 -6.43
C ILE A 117 -9.69 8.07 -7.01
N LYS A 118 -8.41 8.41 -6.95
CA LYS A 118 -7.34 7.58 -7.52
C LYS A 118 -6.34 7.18 -6.45
N CYS A 119 -5.96 5.91 -6.47
CA CYS A 119 -4.99 5.33 -5.55
C CYS A 119 -3.82 4.78 -6.36
N TYR A 120 -2.61 5.18 -5.99
CA TYR A 120 -1.39 4.75 -6.66
C TYR A 120 -0.47 4.06 -5.67
N PHE A 121 -0.02 2.87 -6.03
CA PHE A 121 0.86 2.07 -5.18
C PHE A 121 2.10 1.73 -5.98
N ASP A 122 3.27 1.89 -5.35
CA ASP A 122 4.54 1.51 -5.94
C ASP A 122 5.23 0.50 -5.04
N ALA A 123 5.88 -0.48 -5.65
CA ALA A 123 6.65 -1.48 -4.92
C ALA A 123 7.93 -1.81 -5.67
N LYS A 124 8.96 -2.12 -4.89
CA LYS A 124 10.26 -2.54 -5.38
C LYS A 124 10.71 -3.79 -4.61
N GLY A 125 11.40 -4.68 -5.30
CA GLY A 125 11.96 -5.87 -4.67
C GLY A 125 10.91 -6.81 -4.14
N ALA A 126 11.15 -7.38 -2.98
CA ALA A 126 10.23 -8.35 -2.35
C ALA A 126 8.84 -7.76 -2.10
N ASN A 127 8.74 -6.44 -1.93
CA ASN A 127 7.48 -5.76 -1.70
C ASN A 127 6.51 -5.86 -2.89
N CYS A 128 7.03 -6.19 -4.08
CA CYS A 128 6.19 -6.42 -5.26
C CYS A 128 5.21 -7.57 -5.04
N GLN A 129 5.61 -8.61 -4.30
CA GLN A 129 4.72 -9.72 -3.98
C GLN A 129 3.60 -9.26 -3.06
N ARG A 130 3.89 -8.42 -2.08
CA ARG A 130 2.87 -7.85 -1.21
C ARG A 130 1.89 -6.99 -2.00
N LEU A 131 2.40 -6.21 -2.95
CA LEU A 131 1.52 -5.38 -3.78
C LEU A 131 0.58 -6.24 -4.62
N SER A 132 1.03 -7.40 -5.11
CA SER A 132 0.16 -8.31 -5.84
C SER A 132 -0.98 -8.85 -4.94
N GLU A 133 -0.72 -9.06 -3.66
CA GLU A 133 -1.78 -9.44 -2.71
C GLU A 133 -2.77 -8.29 -2.46
N ILE A 134 -2.25 -7.07 -2.32
CA ILE A 134 -3.09 -5.87 -2.18
C ILE A 134 -4.00 -5.71 -3.40
N ALA A 135 -3.46 -5.94 -4.60
CA ALA A 135 -4.23 -5.83 -5.84
C ALA A 135 -5.45 -6.75 -5.84
N LYS A 136 -5.36 -7.91 -5.19
CA LYS A 136 -6.49 -8.85 -5.12
C LYS A 136 -7.71 -8.26 -4.42
N HIS A 137 -7.52 -7.42 -3.41
CA HIS A 137 -8.63 -6.74 -2.73
C HIS A 137 -9.42 -5.86 -3.72
N PHE A 138 -8.70 -5.09 -4.52
CA PHE A 138 -9.33 -4.20 -5.48
C PHE A 138 -9.96 -4.97 -6.64
N LEU A 139 -9.29 -6.01 -7.13
CA LEU A 139 -9.81 -6.85 -8.21
C LEU A 139 -11.10 -7.55 -7.80
N LYS A 140 -11.18 -8.01 -6.56
CA LYS A 140 -12.39 -8.63 -6.01
C LYS A 140 -13.56 -7.66 -6.05
N GLU A 141 -13.35 -6.42 -5.62
CA GLU A 141 -14.39 -5.39 -5.62
C GLU A 141 -14.74 -4.94 -7.03
N TYR A 142 -13.77 -4.88 -7.93
CA TYR A 142 -14.01 -4.58 -9.34
C TYR A 142 -14.94 -5.64 -9.97
N LYS A 143 -14.67 -6.92 -9.72
CA LYS A 143 -15.49 -8.02 -10.25
C LYS A 143 -16.93 -7.99 -9.74
N LYS A 144 -17.11 -7.60 -8.48
CA LYS A 144 -18.46 -7.49 -7.88
C LYS A 144 -19.29 -6.38 -8.50
N GLY A 145 -18.63 -5.31 -8.96
CA GLY A 145 -19.27 -4.14 -9.56
C GLY A 145 -19.74 -4.34 -11.00
N ARG A 146 -19.49 -5.51 -11.60
CA ARG A 146 -19.82 -5.79 -12.99
C ARG A 146 -21.20 -6.38 -13.18
#